data_6551c12adc9ed085482ba08ab22fc954
#
_entry.id   6551c12adc9ed085482ba08ab22fc954
#
_cell.length_a   1.000
_cell.length_b   1.000
_cell.length_c   1.000
_cell.angle_alpha   90.00
_cell.angle_beta   90.00
_cell.angle_gamma   90.00
#
_symmetry.space_group_name_H-M   'P 1'
#
loop_
_entity.id
_entity.type
_entity.pdbx_description
1 polymer ?
#
loop_
_entity_poly.entity_id
_entity_poly.type
_entity_poly.pdbx_seq_one_letter_code
_entity_poly.pdbx_strand_id
1 'polypeptide(L)'
;VTGARPVRASAQADAASESTAPSARPVARPPAPTVAAARPAEPPPAVVPTVSRDVTEKRLPRVRTLLLRLEEAERQRDVEMAVSTIEQIRALPGSPAADLDDALARRLGTLNMKRLFERKTPLWVRQVEVRRGDSASRIAAENGSTFASFARLNGGDVGTVRLGSKVYVMAHPRFTLVVHRRTRTADLLLKEKFFKRYDLVKEPTGKAGAYELPRGAAAFWKSLGVSFRAPDQTEIDLLMPVGSSVLVSEM
;
A
#
# COMPACT_ATOMS: atom_id res chain seq x y z
N VAL A 1 -57.13 14.22 1.49
CA VAL A 1 -57.58 13.92 2.85
C VAL A 1 -56.36 13.63 3.70
N THR A 2 -55.81 14.66 4.31
CA THR A 2 -55.72 14.90 5.75
C THR A 2 -54.97 13.82 6.54
N GLY A 3 -53.82 14.10 7.10
CA GLY A 3 -53.57 14.38 8.45
C GLY A 3 -52.09 14.30 8.87
N ALA A 4 -51.51 15.47 9.08
CA ALA A 4 -50.28 15.62 9.84
C ALA A 4 -50.62 15.63 11.37
N ARG A 5 -49.70 15.10 12.19
CA ARG A 5 -49.59 15.53 13.58
C ARG A 5 -48.16 15.39 14.12
N PRO A 6 -47.64 16.41 14.78
CA PRO A 6 -46.37 16.39 15.46
C PRO A 6 -46.59 16.10 16.99
N VAL A 7 -45.60 15.50 17.66
CA VAL A 7 -45.51 15.46 19.13
C VAL A 7 -44.07 15.80 19.49
N ARG A 8 -43.86 17.00 19.92
CA ARG A 8 -43.69 17.62 21.23
C ARG A 8 -42.44 17.12 22.00
N ALA A 9 -41.60 18.11 22.23
CA ALA A 9 -40.49 18.18 23.14
C ALA A 9 -40.94 18.04 24.60
N SER A 10 -40.10 17.51 25.45
CA SER A 10 -40.09 17.76 26.89
C SER A 10 -38.67 17.91 27.37
N ALA A 11 -38.49 19.02 28.02
CA ALA A 11 -37.36 19.60 28.66
C ALA A 11 -37.26 19.16 30.14
N GLN A 12 -36.12 19.50 30.73
CA GLN A 12 -35.85 19.70 32.17
C GLN A 12 -35.53 18.44 32.98
N ALA A 13 -34.58 18.43 33.91
CA ALA A 13 -34.01 19.51 34.73
C ALA A 13 -32.69 19.08 35.38
N ASP A 14 -31.90 20.08 35.69
CA ASP A 14 -30.95 20.29 36.78
C ASP A 14 -30.74 19.23 37.85
N ALA A 15 -29.46 18.99 38.20
CA ALA A 15 -29.02 18.97 39.57
C ALA A 15 -27.51 19.19 39.69
N ALA A 16 -27.14 20.33 40.20
CA ALA A 16 -25.84 20.66 40.74
C ALA A 16 -25.57 19.81 42.00
N SER A 17 -24.33 19.36 42.14
CA SER A 17 -23.79 18.94 43.44
C SER A 17 -22.34 19.38 43.53
N GLU A 18 -22.15 20.46 44.26
CA GLU A 18 -20.89 20.85 44.88
C GLU A 18 -20.42 19.72 45.82
N SER A 19 -19.16 19.37 45.75
CA SER A 19 -18.51 18.64 46.84
C SER A 19 -17.08 19.12 47.00
N THR A 20 -16.96 19.83 48.06
CA THR A 20 -15.86 20.35 48.85
C THR A 20 -14.61 19.46 48.87
N ALA A 21 -13.48 20.08 48.58
CA ALA A 21 -12.15 19.53 48.81
C ALA A 21 -11.71 19.62 50.28
N PRO A 22 -10.99 18.68 50.83
CA PRO A 22 -10.13 18.92 51.97
C PRO A 22 -8.68 19.12 51.56
N SER A 23 -8.16 20.25 52.00
CA SER A 23 -6.77 20.66 52.03
C SER A 23 -5.90 19.63 52.79
N ALA A 24 -4.92 19.02 52.11
CA ALA A 24 -3.90 18.21 52.75
C ALA A 24 -2.56 18.97 52.76
N ARG A 25 -2.01 19.14 53.95
CA ARG A 25 -0.72 19.75 54.29
C ARG A 25 0.45 19.09 53.56
N PRO A 26 1.48 19.85 53.20
CA PRO A 26 2.68 19.28 52.60
C PRO A 26 3.55 18.62 53.70
N VAL A 27 3.78 17.32 53.53
CA VAL A 27 4.75 16.56 54.33
C VAL A 27 6.15 16.77 53.67
N ALA A 28 7.07 17.25 54.47
CA ALA A 28 8.47 17.46 54.10
C ALA A 28 9.14 16.13 53.70
N ARG A 29 9.67 16.10 52.50
CA ARG A 29 10.44 14.98 51.91
C ARG A 29 11.88 15.06 52.41
N PRO A 30 12.50 13.98 52.89
CA PRO A 30 13.92 13.99 53.26
C PRO A 30 14.80 14.08 51.99
N PRO A 31 16.02 14.64 52.11
CA PRO A 31 16.93 14.82 50.98
C PRO A 31 17.40 13.46 50.44
N ALA A 32 17.32 13.30 49.11
CA ALA A 32 17.82 12.16 48.43
C ALA A 32 19.36 12.11 48.46
N PRO A 33 19.98 10.94 48.55
CA PRO A 33 21.43 10.81 48.46
C PRO A 33 21.93 11.21 47.07
N THR A 34 22.95 12.05 47.06
CA THR A 34 23.67 12.46 45.85
C THR A 34 24.38 11.26 45.24
N VAL A 35 23.77 10.70 44.21
CA VAL A 35 24.43 9.70 43.37
C VAL A 35 25.37 10.43 42.42
N ALA A 36 26.67 10.14 42.57
CA ALA A 36 27.72 10.64 41.68
C ALA A 36 27.34 10.34 40.23
N ALA A 37 27.33 11.38 39.39
CA ALA A 37 27.04 11.28 37.98
C ALA A 37 28.07 10.36 37.29
N ALA A 38 27.65 9.14 36.98
CA ALA A 38 28.36 8.27 36.08
C ALA A 38 28.37 8.94 34.67
N ARG A 39 29.55 9.19 34.13
CA ARG A 39 29.72 9.65 32.75
C ARG A 39 28.93 8.75 31.82
N PRO A 40 28.11 9.31 30.89
CA PRO A 40 27.47 8.51 29.89
C PRO A 40 28.52 7.76 29.06
N ALA A 41 28.39 6.43 29.01
CA ALA A 41 29.22 5.63 28.11
C ALA A 41 28.95 6.10 26.69
N GLU A 42 30.02 6.46 25.99
CA GLU A 42 29.99 6.80 24.57
C GLU A 42 29.34 5.63 23.79
N PRO A 43 28.31 5.87 22.96
CA PRO A 43 27.73 4.81 22.21
C PRO A 43 28.78 4.20 21.27
N PRO A 44 28.84 2.87 21.11
CA PRO A 44 29.77 2.24 20.20
C PRO A 44 29.60 2.84 18.80
N PRO A 45 30.69 3.07 18.04
CA PRO A 45 30.61 3.65 16.72
C PRO A 45 29.66 2.81 15.87
N ALA A 46 28.66 3.47 15.28
CA ALA A 46 27.73 2.84 14.37
C ALA A 46 28.57 2.15 13.27
N VAL A 47 28.50 0.82 13.22
CA VAL A 47 29.09 0.03 12.15
C VAL A 47 28.29 0.37 10.90
N VAL A 48 28.75 1.36 10.16
CA VAL A 48 28.29 1.63 8.81
C VAL A 48 28.68 0.40 7.98
N PRO A 49 27.74 -0.35 7.40
CA PRO A 49 28.11 -1.47 6.57
C PRO A 49 28.91 -0.95 5.38
N THR A 50 30.21 -1.14 5.44
CA THR A 50 31.12 -0.83 4.34
C THR A 50 30.79 -1.84 3.23
N VAL A 51 29.99 -1.42 2.27
CA VAL A 51 29.77 -2.20 1.03
C VAL A 51 31.15 -2.35 0.40
N SER A 52 31.69 -3.55 0.46
CA SER A 52 33.03 -3.86 -0.04
C SER A 52 33.15 -3.38 -1.48
N ARG A 53 34.19 -2.58 -1.78
CA ARG A 53 34.49 -2.10 -3.16
C ARG A 53 34.48 -3.23 -4.18
N ASP A 54 34.94 -4.42 -3.79
CA ASP A 54 34.91 -5.66 -4.59
C ASP A 54 33.52 -6.05 -5.09
N VAL A 55 32.48 -5.87 -4.27
CA VAL A 55 31.09 -6.19 -4.68
C VAL A 55 30.59 -5.21 -5.72
N THR A 56 31.00 -3.94 -5.61
CA THR A 56 30.60 -2.88 -6.53
C THR A 56 31.30 -3.06 -7.89
N GLU A 57 32.60 -3.37 -7.91
CA GLU A 57 33.36 -3.55 -9.16
C GLU A 57 32.88 -4.75 -9.99
N LYS A 58 32.58 -5.88 -9.34
CA LYS A 58 32.05 -7.08 -10.04
C LYS A 58 30.60 -6.93 -10.49
N ARG A 59 29.87 -6.02 -9.87
CA ARG A 59 28.46 -5.77 -10.11
C ARG A 59 28.20 -4.91 -11.33
N LEU A 60 28.99 -3.84 -11.52
CA LEU A 60 28.79 -2.86 -12.60
C LEU A 60 28.72 -3.52 -14.00
N PRO A 61 29.61 -4.44 -14.40
CA PRO A 61 29.52 -5.12 -15.69
C PRO A 61 28.22 -5.91 -15.85
N ARG A 62 27.80 -6.63 -14.78
CA ARG A 62 26.58 -7.45 -14.79
C ARG A 62 25.32 -6.60 -14.89
N VAL A 63 25.24 -5.49 -14.15
CA VAL A 63 24.13 -4.53 -14.27
C VAL A 63 24.06 -3.97 -15.67
N ARG A 64 25.20 -3.57 -16.26
CA ARG A 64 25.25 -3.05 -17.63
C ARG A 64 24.74 -4.08 -18.65
N THR A 65 25.16 -5.34 -18.56
CA THR A 65 24.68 -6.41 -19.44
C THR A 65 23.17 -6.61 -19.32
N LEU A 66 22.63 -6.60 -18.07
CA LEU A 66 21.19 -6.74 -17.84
C LEU A 66 20.41 -5.52 -18.35
N LEU A 67 20.95 -4.30 -18.26
CA LEU A 67 20.31 -3.11 -18.81
C LEU A 67 20.21 -3.19 -20.33
N LEU A 68 21.26 -3.63 -21.03
CA LEU A 68 21.22 -3.87 -22.48
C LEU A 68 20.18 -4.93 -22.85
N ARG A 69 20.07 -6.00 -22.05
CA ARG A 69 19.04 -7.02 -22.24
C ARG A 69 17.63 -6.46 -22.02
N LEU A 70 17.47 -5.57 -21.05
CA LEU A 70 16.20 -4.90 -20.80
C LEU A 70 15.78 -4.03 -21.99
N GLU A 71 16.71 -3.24 -22.54
CA GLU A 71 16.46 -2.41 -23.71
C GLU A 71 16.07 -3.26 -24.94
N GLU A 72 16.72 -4.42 -25.11
CA GLU A 72 16.38 -5.36 -26.19
C GLU A 72 14.97 -5.94 -26.00
N ALA A 73 14.65 -6.41 -24.78
CA ALA A 73 13.32 -6.94 -24.45
C ALA A 73 12.22 -5.91 -24.74
N GLU A 74 12.49 -4.62 -24.47
CA GLU A 74 11.52 -3.54 -24.72
C GLU A 74 11.38 -3.23 -26.19
N ARG A 75 12.47 -3.23 -26.96
CA ARG A 75 12.40 -3.11 -28.44
C ARG A 75 11.55 -4.22 -29.06
N GLN A 76 11.70 -5.43 -28.55
CA GLN A 76 10.95 -6.60 -28.97
C GLN A 76 9.52 -6.66 -28.39
N ARG A 77 9.16 -5.73 -27.48
CA ARG A 77 7.90 -5.74 -26.72
C ARG A 77 7.67 -7.04 -25.93
N ASP A 78 8.77 -7.67 -25.51
CA ASP A 78 8.75 -8.86 -24.67
C ASP A 78 8.61 -8.45 -23.20
N VAL A 79 7.36 -8.39 -22.74
CA VAL A 79 7.03 -7.97 -21.37
C VAL A 79 7.59 -8.94 -20.33
N GLU A 80 7.57 -10.25 -20.60
CA GLU A 80 8.04 -11.24 -19.64
C GLU A 80 9.55 -11.21 -19.47
N MET A 81 10.28 -11.09 -20.56
CA MET A 81 11.73 -10.90 -20.52
C MET A 81 12.11 -9.59 -19.81
N ALA A 82 11.41 -8.49 -20.11
CA ALA A 82 11.66 -7.20 -19.46
C ALA A 82 11.43 -7.29 -17.95
N VAL A 83 10.32 -7.87 -17.50
CA VAL A 83 10.02 -8.08 -16.06
C VAL A 83 11.10 -8.93 -15.40
N SER A 84 11.41 -10.10 -15.97
CA SER A 84 12.43 -11.01 -15.43
C SER A 84 13.79 -10.33 -15.32
N THR A 85 14.16 -9.52 -16.33
CA THR A 85 15.44 -8.80 -16.33
C THR A 85 15.50 -7.72 -15.25
N ILE A 86 14.42 -6.95 -15.03
CA ILE A 86 14.34 -5.96 -13.95
C ILE A 86 14.44 -6.66 -12.58
N GLU A 87 13.71 -7.75 -12.38
CA GLU A 87 13.78 -8.54 -11.14
C GLU A 87 15.20 -9.06 -10.87
N GLN A 88 15.90 -9.53 -11.91
CA GLN A 88 17.32 -9.94 -11.80
C GLN A 88 18.24 -8.79 -11.38
N ILE A 89 18.07 -7.58 -11.95
CA ILE A 89 18.87 -6.41 -11.55
C ILE A 89 18.61 -6.06 -10.08
N ARG A 90 17.36 -6.05 -9.65
CA ARG A 90 16.98 -5.73 -8.27
C ARG A 90 17.40 -6.79 -7.25
N ALA A 91 17.52 -8.04 -7.66
CA ALA A 91 17.97 -9.15 -6.83
C ALA A 91 19.50 -9.25 -6.69
N LEU A 92 20.27 -8.45 -7.43
CA LEU A 92 21.73 -8.47 -7.30
C LEU A 92 22.16 -7.99 -5.91
N PRO A 93 23.14 -8.66 -5.26
CA PRO A 93 23.63 -8.26 -3.96
C PRO A 93 24.17 -6.82 -3.96
N GLY A 94 23.84 -6.06 -2.94
CA GLY A 94 24.08 -4.61 -2.84
C GLY A 94 22.98 -3.83 -3.59
N SER A 95 22.28 -2.90 -2.92
CA SER A 95 21.21 -2.12 -3.56
C SER A 95 21.69 -1.36 -4.79
N PRO A 96 20.92 -1.29 -5.88
CA PRO A 96 21.17 -0.35 -6.96
C PRO A 96 21.32 1.07 -6.40
N ALA A 97 21.99 1.96 -7.11
CA ALA A 97 21.87 3.38 -6.79
C ALA A 97 20.38 3.72 -6.67
N ALA A 98 20.01 4.55 -5.69
CA ALA A 98 18.61 4.83 -5.38
C ALA A 98 17.80 5.26 -6.61
N ASP A 99 18.40 6.11 -7.46
CA ASP A 99 17.78 6.58 -8.69
C ASP A 99 17.53 5.44 -9.70
N LEU A 100 18.46 4.49 -9.80
CA LEU A 100 18.29 3.33 -10.68
C LEU A 100 17.20 2.40 -10.14
N ASP A 101 17.17 2.13 -8.83
CA ASP A 101 16.11 1.31 -8.24
C ASP A 101 14.74 1.94 -8.44
N ASP A 102 14.63 3.24 -8.26
CA ASP A 102 13.38 3.98 -8.46
C ASP A 102 12.92 3.91 -9.92
N ALA A 103 13.82 4.16 -10.88
CA ALA A 103 13.52 4.04 -12.30
C ALA A 103 13.06 2.62 -12.68
N LEU A 104 13.75 1.59 -12.20
CA LEU A 104 13.39 0.19 -12.43
C LEU A 104 12.06 -0.18 -11.77
N ALA A 105 11.80 0.31 -10.56
CA ALA A 105 10.54 0.08 -9.85
C ALA A 105 9.34 0.66 -10.60
N ARG A 106 9.45 1.90 -11.12
CA ARG A 106 8.41 2.52 -11.93
C ARG A 106 8.15 1.73 -13.23
N ARG A 107 9.22 1.32 -13.88
CA ARG A 107 9.17 0.55 -15.13
C ARG A 107 8.51 -0.82 -14.90
N LEU A 108 8.93 -1.52 -13.86
CA LEU A 108 8.33 -2.80 -13.45
C LEU A 108 6.83 -2.64 -13.15
N GLY A 109 6.44 -1.57 -12.46
CA GLY A 109 5.03 -1.28 -12.19
C GLY A 109 4.19 -1.15 -13.47
N THR A 110 4.70 -0.43 -14.48
CA THR A 110 4.03 -0.29 -15.78
C THR A 110 3.88 -1.64 -16.48
N LEU A 111 4.93 -2.47 -16.46
CA LEU A 111 4.90 -3.81 -17.06
C LEU A 111 3.95 -4.75 -16.32
N ASN A 112 3.90 -4.69 -14.99
CA ASN A 112 2.98 -5.50 -14.19
C ASN A 112 1.51 -5.12 -14.46
N MET A 113 1.21 -3.84 -14.65
CA MET A 113 -0.13 -3.41 -15.07
C MET A 113 -0.52 -3.98 -16.44
N LYS A 114 0.40 -4.01 -17.40
CA LYS A 114 0.19 -4.66 -18.72
C LYS A 114 -0.04 -6.16 -18.56
N ARG A 115 0.77 -6.83 -17.75
CA ARG A 115 0.61 -8.27 -17.45
C ARG A 115 -0.76 -8.58 -16.85
N LEU A 116 -1.23 -7.74 -15.94
CA LEU A 116 -2.51 -7.92 -15.28
C LEU A 116 -3.69 -7.70 -16.23
N PHE A 117 -3.75 -6.54 -16.91
CA PHE A 117 -4.96 -6.12 -17.62
C PHE A 117 -4.96 -6.45 -19.12
N GLU A 118 -3.81 -6.40 -19.78
CA GLU A 118 -3.72 -6.67 -21.21
C GLU A 118 -3.42 -8.14 -21.49
N ARG A 119 -2.39 -8.71 -20.81
CA ARG A 119 -1.95 -10.09 -21.00
C ARG A 119 -2.81 -11.10 -20.21
N LYS A 120 -3.53 -10.64 -19.17
CA LYS A 120 -4.35 -11.48 -18.28
C LYS A 120 -3.58 -12.71 -17.79
N THR A 121 -2.36 -12.46 -17.31
CA THR A 121 -1.41 -13.49 -16.90
C THR A 121 -2.07 -14.49 -15.95
N PRO A 122 -2.04 -15.81 -16.22
CA PRO A 122 -2.76 -16.83 -15.43
C PRO A 122 -2.38 -16.87 -13.95
N LEU A 123 -1.21 -16.39 -13.58
CA LEU A 123 -0.77 -16.26 -12.18
C LEU A 123 -1.69 -15.33 -11.36
N TRP A 124 -2.28 -14.33 -11.98
CA TRP A 124 -3.06 -13.28 -11.34
C TRP A 124 -4.52 -13.24 -11.78
N VAL A 125 -4.82 -13.78 -12.97
CA VAL A 125 -6.14 -13.70 -13.60
C VAL A 125 -6.62 -15.09 -13.98
N ARG A 126 -7.90 -15.36 -13.73
CA ARG A 126 -8.55 -16.60 -14.17
C ARG A 126 -9.85 -16.30 -14.90
N GLN A 127 -10.33 -17.25 -15.70
CA GLN A 127 -11.67 -17.21 -16.25
C GLN A 127 -12.66 -17.90 -15.32
N VAL A 128 -13.85 -17.32 -15.21
CA VAL A 128 -14.98 -17.85 -14.45
C VAL A 128 -16.19 -17.85 -15.38
N GLU A 129 -16.97 -18.94 -15.36
CA GLU A 129 -18.23 -19.01 -16.09
C GLU A 129 -19.36 -18.37 -15.27
N VAL A 130 -20.14 -17.52 -15.90
CA VAL A 130 -21.27 -16.82 -15.28
C VAL A 130 -22.43 -17.78 -15.08
N ARG A 131 -22.87 -17.94 -13.85
CA ARG A 131 -23.96 -18.83 -13.45
C ARG A 131 -25.29 -18.08 -13.28
N ARG A 132 -26.39 -18.81 -13.19
CA ARG A 132 -27.70 -18.23 -12.92
C ARG A 132 -27.71 -17.50 -11.56
N GLY A 133 -28.14 -16.26 -11.57
CA GLY A 133 -28.17 -15.40 -10.38
C GLY A 133 -26.86 -14.67 -10.09
N ASP A 134 -25.83 -14.85 -10.92
CA ASP A 134 -24.59 -14.06 -10.79
C ASP A 134 -24.79 -12.62 -11.28
N SER A 135 -24.09 -11.72 -10.62
CA SER A 135 -23.88 -10.34 -11.08
C SER A 135 -22.38 -10.04 -11.14
N ALA A 136 -22.01 -9.06 -11.93
CA ALA A 136 -20.62 -8.62 -12.04
C ALA A 136 -20.01 -8.27 -10.67
N SER A 137 -20.77 -7.57 -9.82
CA SER A 137 -20.31 -7.21 -8.47
C SER A 137 -20.14 -8.42 -7.57
N ARG A 138 -21.04 -9.41 -7.66
CA ARG A 138 -20.96 -10.64 -6.88
C ARG A 138 -19.76 -11.48 -7.31
N ILE A 139 -19.56 -11.68 -8.61
CA ILE A 139 -18.40 -12.42 -9.15
C ILE A 139 -17.09 -11.74 -8.70
N ALA A 140 -17.00 -10.41 -8.80
CA ALA A 140 -15.83 -9.67 -8.35
C ALA A 140 -15.56 -9.90 -6.84
N ALA A 141 -16.58 -9.73 -5.99
CA ALA A 141 -16.47 -9.88 -4.55
C ALA A 141 -16.07 -11.30 -4.12
N GLU A 142 -16.69 -12.33 -4.69
CA GLU A 142 -16.38 -13.75 -4.41
C GLU A 142 -14.94 -14.12 -4.78
N ASN A 143 -14.32 -13.37 -5.69
CA ASN A 143 -12.92 -13.54 -6.10
C ASN A 143 -11.97 -12.57 -5.40
N GLY A 144 -12.43 -11.81 -4.40
CA GLY A 144 -11.62 -10.83 -3.68
C GLY A 144 -11.14 -9.67 -4.56
N SER A 145 -11.85 -9.38 -5.64
CA SER A 145 -11.52 -8.36 -6.64
C SER A 145 -12.40 -7.13 -6.44
N THR A 146 -11.91 -5.95 -6.81
CA THR A 146 -12.78 -4.77 -6.90
C THR A 146 -13.68 -4.88 -8.12
N PHE A 147 -14.87 -4.26 -8.08
CA PHE A 147 -15.72 -4.16 -9.27
C PHE A 147 -15.01 -3.43 -10.43
N ALA A 148 -14.23 -2.38 -10.10
CA ALA A 148 -13.50 -1.60 -11.09
C ALA A 148 -12.43 -2.43 -11.83
N SER A 149 -11.67 -3.28 -11.11
CA SER A 149 -10.70 -4.17 -11.75
C SER A 149 -11.38 -5.29 -12.56
N PHE A 150 -12.51 -5.81 -12.08
CA PHE A 150 -13.33 -6.74 -12.86
C PHE A 150 -13.82 -6.11 -14.17
N ALA A 151 -14.37 -4.90 -14.11
CA ALA A 151 -14.80 -4.17 -15.28
C ALA A 151 -13.65 -3.97 -16.28
N ARG A 152 -12.50 -3.50 -15.82
CA ARG A 152 -11.32 -3.28 -16.67
C ARG A 152 -10.80 -4.57 -17.33
N LEU A 153 -10.81 -5.70 -16.62
CA LEU A 153 -10.42 -7.01 -17.18
C LEU A 153 -11.37 -7.47 -18.29
N ASN A 154 -12.63 -7.03 -18.28
CA ASN A 154 -13.68 -7.47 -19.19
C ASN A 154 -14.09 -6.40 -20.23
N GLY A 155 -13.25 -5.39 -20.47
CA GLY A 155 -13.45 -4.40 -21.54
C GLY A 155 -14.15 -3.12 -21.10
N GLY A 156 -14.33 -2.92 -19.79
CA GLY A 156 -14.81 -1.66 -19.19
C GLY A 156 -16.33 -1.61 -18.97
N ASP A 157 -17.14 -2.03 -19.92
CA ASP A 157 -18.59 -2.08 -19.76
C ASP A 157 -19.04 -3.50 -19.37
N VAL A 158 -19.40 -3.68 -18.12
CA VAL A 158 -19.90 -4.95 -17.56
C VAL A 158 -21.25 -4.77 -16.87
N GLY A 159 -22.08 -3.84 -17.36
CA GLY A 159 -23.39 -3.58 -16.79
C GLY A 159 -24.26 -4.83 -16.68
N THR A 160 -24.12 -5.76 -17.62
CA THR A 160 -24.85 -7.04 -17.59
C THR A 160 -23.92 -8.18 -18.01
N VAL A 161 -23.66 -9.11 -17.10
CA VAL A 161 -22.99 -10.38 -17.42
C VAL A 161 -24.02 -11.38 -17.95
N ARG A 162 -23.69 -12.09 -19.03
CA ARG A 162 -24.60 -13.07 -19.66
C ARG A 162 -24.37 -14.46 -19.09
N LEU A 163 -25.43 -15.17 -18.75
CA LEU A 163 -25.39 -16.57 -18.33
C LEU A 163 -24.60 -17.43 -19.33
N GLY A 164 -23.70 -18.26 -18.82
CA GLY A 164 -22.81 -19.14 -19.60
C GLY A 164 -21.61 -18.43 -20.25
N SER A 165 -21.52 -17.09 -20.18
CA SER A 165 -20.34 -16.41 -20.69
C SER A 165 -19.14 -16.62 -19.76
N LYS A 166 -17.92 -16.55 -20.31
CA LYS A 166 -16.66 -16.58 -19.57
C LYS A 166 -16.18 -15.16 -19.33
N VAL A 167 -15.92 -14.83 -18.07
CA VAL A 167 -15.40 -13.53 -17.65
C VAL A 167 -14.06 -13.68 -16.94
N TYR A 168 -13.24 -12.66 -17.01
CA TYR A 168 -11.94 -12.62 -16.32
C TYR A 168 -12.08 -11.99 -14.94
N VAL A 169 -11.44 -12.61 -13.94
CA VAL A 169 -11.36 -12.09 -12.56
C VAL A 169 -9.94 -12.20 -12.05
N MET A 170 -9.56 -11.34 -11.11
CA MET A 170 -8.33 -11.56 -10.38
C MET A 170 -8.46 -12.78 -9.47
N ALA A 171 -7.46 -13.63 -9.44
CA ALA A 171 -7.45 -14.87 -8.66
C ALA A 171 -7.06 -14.61 -7.21
N HIS A 172 -8.00 -14.19 -6.36
CA HIS A 172 -7.80 -13.87 -4.94
C HIS A 172 -6.54 -13.01 -4.72
N PRO A 173 -6.53 -11.77 -5.22
CA PRO A 173 -5.39 -10.88 -5.05
C PRO A 173 -5.22 -10.54 -3.58
N ARG A 174 -4.00 -10.69 -3.07
CA ARG A 174 -3.61 -10.19 -1.76
C ARG A 174 -2.72 -9.00 -1.98
N PHE A 175 -3.30 -7.81 -1.87
CA PHE A 175 -2.55 -6.57 -1.97
C PHE A 175 -2.10 -6.09 -0.60
N THR A 176 -0.86 -5.62 -0.54
CA THR A 176 -0.30 -4.91 0.60
C THR A 176 0.34 -3.62 0.10
N LEU A 177 -0.05 -2.50 0.63
CA LEU A 177 0.57 -1.21 0.34
C LEU A 177 1.55 -0.86 1.45
N VAL A 178 2.83 -0.72 1.12
CA VAL A 178 3.88 -0.31 2.05
C VAL A 178 4.19 1.15 1.82
N VAL A 179 3.83 2.00 2.77
CA VAL A 179 4.03 3.44 2.72
C VAL A 179 5.35 3.79 3.41
N HIS A 180 6.30 4.35 2.66
CA HIS A 180 7.61 4.76 3.14
C HIS A 180 7.59 6.27 3.41
N ARG A 181 7.66 6.67 4.68
CA ARG A 181 7.56 8.08 5.08
C ARG A 181 8.72 8.91 4.56
N ARG A 182 9.94 8.46 4.77
CA ARG A 182 11.17 9.22 4.43
C ARG A 182 11.34 9.46 2.93
N THR A 183 11.03 8.47 2.12
CA THR A 183 11.17 8.57 0.65
C THR A 183 9.94 9.16 -0.02
N ARG A 184 8.85 9.32 0.73
CA ARG A 184 7.54 9.75 0.20
C ARG A 184 7.08 8.89 -0.97
N THR A 185 7.25 7.57 -0.83
CA THR A 185 6.81 6.58 -1.82
C THR A 185 5.92 5.55 -1.16
N ALA A 186 5.13 4.85 -1.97
CA ALA A 186 4.36 3.70 -1.53
C ALA A 186 4.56 2.56 -2.51
N ASP A 187 4.97 1.40 -2.01
CA ASP A 187 5.16 0.19 -2.80
C ASP A 187 3.94 -0.72 -2.65
N LEU A 188 3.24 -0.97 -3.74
CA LEU A 188 2.18 -1.95 -3.81
C LEU A 188 2.79 -3.32 -4.04
N LEU A 189 2.48 -4.26 -3.17
CA LEU A 189 2.85 -5.67 -3.29
C LEU A 189 1.62 -6.49 -3.67
N LEU A 190 1.79 -7.49 -4.52
CA LEU A 190 0.79 -8.50 -4.85
C LEU A 190 1.34 -9.86 -4.44
N LYS A 191 0.68 -10.52 -3.46
CA LYS A 191 1.16 -11.78 -2.88
C LYS A 191 2.63 -11.66 -2.42
N GLU A 192 2.94 -10.60 -1.66
CA GLU A 192 4.27 -10.29 -1.08
C GLU A 192 5.36 -9.92 -2.11
N LYS A 193 5.06 -9.97 -3.41
CA LYS A 193 5.99 -9.56 -4.47
C LYS A 193 5.72 -8.12 -4.87
N PHE A 194 6.79 -7.38 -5.14
CA PHE A 194 6.69 -6.02 -5.65
C PHE A 194 5.83 -5.97 -6.91
N PHE A 195 4.82 -5.10 -6.90
CA PHE A 195 3.93 -4.91 -8.03
C PHE A 195 4.12 -3.54 -8.68
N LYS A 196 4.02 -2.45 -7.90
CA LYS A 196 4.18 -1.08 -8.42
C LYS A 196 4.55 -0.10 -7.31
N ARG A 197 5.33 0.94 -7.65
CA ARG A 197 5.66 2.08 -6.80
C ARG A 197 4.85 3.31 -7.19
N TYR A 198 4.36 4.03 -6.18
CA TYR A 198 3.65 5.29 -6.30
C TYR A 198 4.38 6.39 -5.55
N ASP A 199 4.25 7.63 -6.03
CA ASP A 199 4.74 8.81 -5.34
C ASP A 199 3.66 9.39 -4.44
N LEU A 200 4.05 9.81 -3.25
CA LEU A 200 3.17 10.56 -2.36
C LEU A 200 3.31 12.06 -2.62
N VAL A 201 2.19 12.77 -2.64
CA VAL A 201 2.17 14.22 -2.83
C VAL A 201 2.82 14.93 -1.65
N LYS A 202 2.68 14.38 -0.44
CA LYS A 202 3.23 14.92 0.80
C LYS A 202 3.70 13.79 1.71
N GLU A 203 4.50 14.15 2.71
CA GLU A 203 4.94 13.22 3.74
C GLU A 203 3.73 12.73 4.56
N PRO A 204 3.60 11.41 4.77
CA PRO A 204 2.56 10.84 5.61
C PRO A 204 2.72 11.27 7.07
N THR A 205 1.61 11.63 7.71
CA THR A 205 1.58 12.06 9.13
C THR A 205 1.07 10.97 10.09
N GLY A 206 0.51 9.89 9.56
CA GLY A 206 0.01 8.76 10.33
C GLY A 206 1.13 8.05 11.12
N LYS A 207 0.76 7.38 12.19
CA LYS A 207 1.71 6.55 12.96
C LYS A 207 2.20 5.38 12.11
N ALA A 208 3.45 4.95 12.34
CA ALA A 208 3.93 3.71 11.79
C ALA A 208 3.13 2.53 12.35
N GLY A 209 2.83 1.54 11.51
CA GLY A 209 2.03 0.40 11.92
C GLY A 209 1.35 -0.31 10.75
N ALA A 210 0.64 -1.37 11.09
CA ALA A 210 -0.16 -2.15 10.15
C ALA A 210 -1.63 -1.74 10.29
N TYR A 211 -2.29 -1.56 9.15
CA TYR A 211 -3.68 -1.16 9.04
C TYR A 211 -4.38 -2.03 8.01
N GLU A 212 -5.68 -2.08 8.09
CA GLU A 212 -6.54 -2.73 7.11
C GLU A 212 -7.35 -1.67 6.38
N LEU A 213 -7.43 -1.76 5.05
CA LEU A 213 -8.15 -0.81 4.21
C LEU A 213 -9.67 -0.96 4.45
N PRO A 214 -10.34 0.05 5.06
CA PRO A 214 -11.77 -0.02 5.33
C PRO A 214 -12.61 0.30 4.09
N ARG A 215 -13.92 0.16 4.22
CA ARG A 215 -14.85 0.77 3.27
C ARG A 215 -14.75 2.29 3.35
N GLY A 216 -14.73 2.97 2.21
CA GLY A 216 -14.60 4.43 2.18
C GLY A 216 -13.15 4.89 2.39
N ALA A 217 -12.24 4.38 1.60
CA ALA A 217 -10.80 4.59 1.68
C ALA A 217 -10.36 6.07 1.76
N ALA A 218 -11.14 7.02 1.24
CA ALA A 218 -10.77 8.45 1.23
C ALA A 218 -10.55 9.03 2.65
N ALA A 219 -11.45 8.71 3.60
CA ALA A 219 -11.30 9.13 4.99
C ALA A 219 -10.10 8.45 5.67
N PHE A 220 -9.85 7.20 5.33
CA PHE A 220 -8.72 6.42 5.83
C PHE A 220 -7.38 7.03 5.35
N TRP A 221 -7.22 7.31 4.05
CA TRP A 221 -6.01 7.96 3.55
C TRP A 221 -5.78 9.33 4.18
N LYS A 222 -6.85 10.10 4.38
CA LYS A 222 -6.78 11.39 5.09
C LYS A 222 -6.30 11.22 6.53
N SER A 223 -6.77 10.23 7.27
CA SER A 223 -6.36 9.96 8.67
C SER A 223 -4.89 9.57 8.79
N LEU A 224 -4.35 8.89 7.80
CA LEU A 224 -2.92 8.54 7.71
C LEU A 224 -2.07 9.69 7.13
N GLY A 225 -2.70 10.79 6.66
CA GLY A 225 -2.02 11.86 5.96
C GLY A 225 -1.42 11.43 4.63
N VAL A 226 -1.84 10.27 4.10
CA VAL A 226 -1.39 9.74 2.81
C VAL A 226 -2.17 10.43 1.70
N SER A 227 -1.47 10.91 0.67
CA SER A 227 -2.07 11.58 -0.47
C SER A 227 -1.33 11.17 -1.74
N PHE A 228 -2.06 10.65 -2.71
CA PHE A 228 -1.57 10.29 -4.02
C PHE A 228 -1.98 11.33 -5.07
N ARG A 229 -1.34 11.33 -6.22
CA ARG A 229 -1.85 12.05 -7.40
C ARG A 229 -3.16 11.40 -7.85
N ALA A 230 -4.07 12.19 -8.44
CA ALA A 230 -5.39 11.68 -8.84
C ALA A 230 -5.36 10.38 -9.68
N PRO A 231 -4.51 10.23 -10.71
CA PRO A 231 -4.43 8.97 -11.47
C PRO A 231 -3.93 7.79 -10.63
N ASP A 232 -2.97 8.02 -9.72
CA ASP A 232 -2.43 6.98 -8.85
C ASP A 232 -3.46 6.54 -7.80
N GLN A 233 -4.22 7.50 -7.23
CA GLN A 233 -5.33 7.20 -6.32
C GLN A 233 -6.39 6.34 -7.00
N THR A 234 -6.80 6.72 -8.22
CA THR A 234 -7.77 5.94 -9.00
C THR A 234 -7.27 4.51 -9.26
N GLU A 235 -5.98 4.34 -9.51
CA GLU A 235 -5.39 3.03 -9.75
C GLU A 235 -5.32 2.18 -8.47
N ILE A 236 -4.99 2.79 -7.33
CA ILE A 236 -5.01 2.12 -6.03
C ILE A 236 -6.42 1.66 -5.69
N ASP A 237 -7.43 2.53 -5.85
CA ASP A 237 -8.83 2.21 -5.60
C ASP A 237 -9.36 1.12 -6.57
N LEU A 238 -8.82 1.08 -7.78
CA LEU A 238 -9.11 0.03 -8.75
C LEU A 238 -8.53 -1.33 -8.32
N LEU A 239 -7.33 -1.35 -7.76
CA LEU A 239 -6.61 -2.60 -7.47
C LEU A 239 -6.93 -3.15 -6.08
N MET A 240 -6.98 -2.30 -5.05
CA MET A 240 -7.04 -2.72 -3.65
C MET A 240 -8.49 -2.90 -3.17
N PRO A 241 -8.95 -4.14 -2.94
CA PRO A 241 -10.24 -4.39 -2.30
C PRO A 241 -10.21 -3.98 -0.82
N VAL A 242 -11.40 -3.79 -0.25
CA VAL A 242 -11.58 -3.65 1.20
C VAL A 242 -10.95 -4.86 1.91
N GLY A 243 -10.29 -4.63 3.03
CA GLY A 243 -9.53 -5.65 3.76
C GLY A 243 -8.08 -5.83 3.29
N SER A 244 -7.63 -5.07 2.27
CA SER A 244 -6.21 -5.06 1.89
C SER A 244 -5.35 -4.47 3.00
N SER A 245 -4.13 -5.00 3.17
CA SER A 245 -3.18 -4.53 4.19
C SER A 245 -2.51 -3.23 3.76
N VAL A 246 -2.33 -2.32 4.71
CA VAL A 246 -1.55 -1.09 4.55
C VAL A 246 -0.52 -1.02 5.68
N LEU A 247 0.76 -0.97 5.33
CA LEU A 247 1.88 -0.85 6.27
C LEU A 247 2.48 0.54 6.15
N VAL A 248 2.55 1.28 7.24
CA VAL A 248 3.26 2.57 7.30
C VAL A 248 4.60 2.34 7.98
N SER A 249 5.70 2.57 7.24
CA SER A 249 7.07 2.38 7.69
C SER A 249 7.75 3.72 7.92
N GLU A 250 8.56 3.80 8.96
CA GLU A 250 9.41 4.97 9.23
C GLU A 250 10.70 4.99 8.40
N MET A 251 11.05 3.87 7.75
CA MET A 251 12.23 3.76 6.88
C MET A 251 12.04 4.49 5.56
#